data_384934764e00c6d4feb009450e89b9d0
#
_entry.id   384934764e00c6d4feb009450e89b9d0
#
_cell.length_a   1.000
_cell.length_b   1.000
_cell.length_c   1.000
_cell.angle_alpha   90.00
_cell.angle_beta   90.00
_cell.angle_gamma   90.00
#
_symmetry.space_group_name_H-M   'P 1'
#
loop_
_entity.id
_entity.type
_entity.pdbx_description
1 polymer ?
#
loop_
_entity_poly.entity_id
_entity_poly.type
_entity_poly.pdbx_seq_one_letter_code
_entity_poly.pdbx_strand_id
1 'polypeptide(L)'
;MKKIIKLFTIAVLAIACTPELHPVGGGVAVGDGETVFPVIYLDDWGDTRSGMVGDTIRISPVVTPADKCTFKWTLDDAVISENLGLEYELQEEGVFTLAFKVSLGGETTERTSQLTVRPRPVEEPPFEPDPFTPKAYNRKAIAFFDTALGDTTKISWDWITHLVLTAATFQADGSIAYPYDGDTKALRNLVNTAHHHGVYVMLQYAGQHDPIQGKHVWNSMNFYNVAIDDEKGPALAEQMVEHAQENGLDGISISMDKAISSSVGYPEADKLVSFYEKLHGLRPESSKTGNGFFYSFCTITGALVTNHSLDPFATMEGWDWIYTMVFGVEMTFNTSLASQDVVKSELQYWLNAGIAKEKLIVTIPAIVGCFDSSPLGGAAVTDSNVSQCFTWIPWYQIFTLVEDTAANITQKNNYTKIGNYQWIRYDGFPWINTKFGYLTTPGAGGMALWKLNFDSNTEEESMMYFIHGKLGN
;
A
#
# COMPACT_ATOMS: atom_id res chain seq x y z
N MET A 1 17.33 40.13 15.78
CA MET A 1 18.40 39.11 15.95
C MET A 1 18.44 38.27 14.69
N LYS A 2 19.44 38.49 13.85
CA LYS A 2 19.64 37.79 12.59
C LYS A 2 20.20 36.40 12.88
N LYS A 3 19.44 35.33 12.54
CA LYS A 3 20.00 33.96 12.53
C LYS A 3 20.51 33.64 11.13
N ILE A 4 21.82 33.44 11.09
CA ILE A 4 22.58 33.04 9.90
C ILE A 4 22.29 31.57 9.64
N ILE A 5 21.71 31.29 8.48
CA ILE A 5 21.57 29.92 7.93
C ILE A 5 22.93 29.59 7.31
N LYS A 6 23.66 28.66 7.90
CA LYS A 6 24.86 28.08 7.28
C LYS A 6 24.43 27.05 6.25
N LEU A 7 24.56 27.42 5.00
CA LEU A 7 24.50 26.51 3.86
C LEU A 7 25.75 25.61 3.94
N PHE A 8 25.54 24.31 4.21
CA PHE A 8 26.59 23.31 4.02
C PHE A 8 26.59 22.90 2.55
N THR A 9 27.50 23.51 1.79
CA THR A 9 27.85 23.03 0.45
C THR A 9 28.72 21.79 0.64
N ILE A 10 28.17 20.61 0.43
CA ILE A 10 28.95 19.37 0.28
C ILE A 10 29.60 19.43 -1.08
N ALA A 11 30.86 19.84 -1.09
CA ALA A 11 31.71 19.62 -2.26
C ALA A 11 31.98 18.12 -2.37
N VAL A 12 31.31 17.44 -3.31
CA VAL A 12 31.71 16.11 -3.72
C VAL A 12 33.04 16.28 -4.46
N LEU A 13 34.14 16.06 -3.75
CA LEU A 13 35.43 15.80 -4.38
C LEU A 13 35.28 14.45 -5.09
N ALA A 14 35.03 14.50 -6.38
CA ALA A 14 35.35 13.40 -7.26
C ALA A 14 36.88 13.23 -7.23
N ILE A 15 37.36 12.44 -6.28
CA ILE A 15 38.70 11.87 -6.39
C ILE A 15 38.61 10.90 -7.57
N ALA A 16 39.01 11.36 -8.72
CA ALA A 16 39.38 10.48 -9.82
C ALA A 16 40.59 9.70 -9.31
N CYS A 17 40.35 8.55 -8.65
CA CYS A 17 41.34 7.52 -8.52
C CYS A 17 41.59 7.00 -9.95
N THR A 18 42.56 7.62 -10.64
CA THR A 18 43.24 6.88 -11.69
C THR A 18 43.84 5.67 -10.97
N PRO A 19 43.45 4.42 -11.31
CA PRO A 19 44.11 3.27 -10.74
C PRO A 19 45.58 3.38 -11.06
N GLU A 20 46.43 3.54 -10.06
CA GLU A 20 47.88 3.36 -10.26
C GLU A 20 48.06 1.92 -10.68
N LEU A 21 48.39 1.73 -11.96
CA LEU A 21 48.70 0.44 -12.53
C LEU A 21 50.06 -0.01 -11.98
N HIS A 22 50.04 -0.76 -10.90
CA HIS A 22 51.22 -1.41 -10.39
C HIS A 22 51.42 -2.74 -11.16
N PRO A 23 52.48 -2.92 -11.91
CA PRO A 23 52.81 -4.20 -12.51
C PRO A 23 53.11 -5.20 -11.38
N VAL A 24 52.34 -6.30 -11.34
CA VAL A 24 52.54 -7.41 -10.40
C VAL A 24 53.06 -8.59 -11.20
N GLY A 25 54.27 -8.96 -10.96
CA GLY A 25 54.90 -10.12 -11.61
C GLY A 25 56.26 -9.86 -12.24
N GLY A 26 57.02 -10.92 -12.45
CA GLY A 26 58.31 -10.86 -13.17
C GLY A 26 58.09 -10.61 -14.66
N GLY A 27 59.08 -10.12 -15.36
CA GLY A 27 59.03 -9.79 -16.77
C GLY A 27 59.91 -10.65 -17.63
N VAL A 28 59.64 -10.59 -18.95
CA VAL A 28 60.48 -11.23 -19.97
C VAL A 28 61.52 -10.22 -20.43
N ALA A 29 62.81 -10.66 -20.44
CA ALA A 29 63.87 -9.84 -20.97
C ALA A 29 63.68 -9.63 -22.49
N VAL A 30 63.58 -8.37 -22.92
CA VAL A 30 63.53 -8.00 -24.31
C VAL A 30 64.87 -7.38 -24.64
N GLY A 31 65.69 -8.04 -25.42
CA GLY A 31 66.96 -7.74 -26.08
C GLY A 31 67.96 -6.70 -25.51
N ASP A 32 67.50 -5.71 -24.75
CA ASP A 32 68.35 -4.66 -24.19
C ASP A 32 68.39 -4.66 -22.66
N GLY A 33 68.01 -5.79 -22.04
CA GLY A 33 67.99 -5.91 -20.56
C GLY A 33 66.77 -5.34 -19.89
N GLU A 34 65.79 -4.79 -20.63
CA GLU A 34 64.49 -4.40 -20.09
C GLU A 34 63.59 -5.61 -19.89
N THR A 35 62.96 -5.66 -18.73
CA THR A 35 62.01 -6.71 -18.37
C THR A 35 60.61 -6.24 -18.66
N VAL A 36 59.89 -6.90 -19.57
CA VAL A 36 58.52 -6.60 -19.96
C VAL A 36 57.56 -7.51 -19.20
N PHE A 37 56.64 -6.92 -18.48
CA PHE A 37 55.59 -7.60 -17.74
C PHE A 37 54.27 -7.54 -18.48
N PRO A 38 53.45 -8.57 -18.47
CA PRO A 38 52.08 -8.42 -18.97
C PRO A 38 51.27 -7.50 -18.08
N VAL A 39 50.70 -6.45 -18.64
CA VAL A 39 49.85 -5.49 -17.94
C VAL A 39 48.44 -5.61 -18.46
N ILE A 40 47.48 -5.69 -17.55
CA ILE A 40 46.04 -5.78 -17.83
C ILE A 40 45.41 -4.43 -17.52
N TYR A 41 44.73 -3.84 -18.50
CA TYR A 41 43.89 -2.65 -18.34
C TYR A 41 42.42 -3.07 -18.50
N LEU A 42 41.62 -2.86 -17.47
CA LEU A 42 40.20 -3.15 -17.43
C LEU A 42 39.49 -1.97 -16.78
N ASP A 43 38.78 -1.19 -17.56
CA ASP A 43 38.13 0.05 -17.09
C ASP A 43 36.91 -0.25 -16.21
N ASP A 44 36.28 -1.41 -16.40
CA ASP A 44 35.04 -1.81 -15.72
C ASP A 44 35.22 -3.02 -14.78
N TRP A 45 36.45 -3.39 -14.45
CA TRP A 45 36.72 -4.52 -13.59
C TRP A 45 36.46 -4.14 -12.12
N GLY A 46 35.34 -4.61 -11.56
CA GLY A 46 35.04 -4.48 -10.13
C GLY A 46 35.35 -5.76 -9.34
N ASP A 47 35.38 -5.64 -8.03
CA ASP A 47 35.55 -6.80 -7.13
C ASP A 47 34.34 -7.75 -7.19
N THR A 48 33.19 -7.24 -7.62
CA THR A 48 31.93 -8.00 -7.73
C THR A 48 31.22 -7.72 -9.05
N ARG A 49 30.60 -8.76 -9.60
CA ARG A 49 29.71 -8.70 -10.77
C ARG A 49 28.43 -9.48 -10.50
N SER A 50 27.38 -9.18 -11.22
CA SER A 50 26.13 -9.94 -11.14
C SER A 50 25.49 -10.13 -12.51
N GLY A 51 24.77 -11.23 -12.68
CA GLY A 51 23.97 -11.55 -13.85
C GLY A 51 22.90 -12.57 -13.52
N MET A 52 22.13 -12.96 -14.53
CA MET A 52 21.12 -14.01 -14.42
C MET A 52 21.49 -15.19 -15.31
N VAL A 53 21.01 -16.38 -14.98
CA VAL A 53 21.14 -17.55 -15.86
C VAL A 53 20.62 -17.21 -17.26
N GLY A 54 21.41 -17.51 -18.30
CA GLY A 54 21.14 -17.18 -19.69
C GLY A 54 21.60 -15.79 -20.12
N ASP A 55 22.13 -14.94 -19.23
CA ASP A 55 22.78 -13.71 -19.63
C ASP A 55 24.15 -13.97 -20.20
N THR A 56 24.57 -13.19 -21.19
CA THR A 56 25.92 -13.25 -21.75
C THR A 56 26.76 -12.12 -21.19
N ILE A 57 27.81 -12.45 -20.44
CA ILE A 57 28.80 -11.47 -20.02
C ILE A 57 29.81 -11.24 -21.15
N ARG A 58 30.14 -9.96 -21.41
CA ARG A 58 31.17 -9.53 -22.40
C ARG A 58 32.17 -8.67 -21.68
N ILE A 59 33.45 -9.04 -21.82
CA ILE A 59 34.57 -8.30 -21.21
C ILE A 59 35.66 -8.16 -22.25
N SER A 60 36.14 -6.95 -22.47
CA SER A 60 37.17 -6.63 -23.48
C SER A 60 38.36 -5.95 -22.81
N PRO A 61 39.27 -6.70 -22.18
CA PRO A 61 40.47 -6.12 -21.58
C PRO A 61 41.48 -5.64 -22.65
N VAL A 62 42.25 -4.65 -22.28
CA VAL A 62 43.42 -4.26 -23.02
C VAL A 62 44.64 -4.83 -22.32
N VAL A 63 45.50 -5.51 -23.07
CA VAL A 63 46.72 -6.12 -22.55
C VAL A 63 47.95 -5.62 -23.34
N THR A 64 49.03 -5.38 -22.63
CA THR A 64 50.30 -4.96 -23.27
C THR A 64 51.44 -5.83 -22.75
N PRO A 65 52.23 -6.44 -23.68
CA PRO A 65 52.07 -6.54 -25.13
C PRO A 65 51.09 -7.70 -25.49
N ALA A 66 49.98 -7.40 -26.15
CA ALA A 66 48.94 -8.41 -26.43
C ALA A 66 49.39 -9.51 -27.42
N ASP A 67 50.22 -9.16 -28.38
CA ASP A 67 50.70 -10.05 -29.47
C ASP A 67 51.67 -11.15 -29.01
N LYS A 68 52.18 -11.05 -27.76
CA LYS A 68 53.15 -11.98 -27.16
C LYS A 68 52.60 -12.74 -25.96
N CYS A 69 51.37 -12.43 -25.54
CA CYS A 69 50.79 -13.03 -24.38
C CYS A 69 49.85 -14.18 -24.74
N THR A 70 49.65 -15.10 -23.78
CA THR A 70 48.59 -16.06 -23.80
C THR A 70 47.54 -15.66 -22.72
N PHE A 71 46.29 -15.96 -22.98
CA PHE A 71 45.16 -15.53 -22.19
C PHE A 71 44.42 -16.75 -21.63
N LYS A 72 43.84 -16.61 -20.47
CA LYS A 72 43.01 -17.64 -19.87
C LYS A 72 41.95 -17.03 -18.98
N TRP A 73 40.70 -17.28 -19.30
CA TRP A 73 39.57 -16.99 -18.45
C TRP A 73 39.12 -18.25 -17.70
N THR A 74 38.89 -18.14 -16.39
CA THR A 74 38.38 -19.24 -15.62
C THR A 74 37.18 -18.82 -14.78
N LEU A 75 36.28 -19.76 -14.55
CA LEU A 75 35.17 -19.66 -13.63
C LEU A 75 35.34 -20.80 -12.61
N ASP A 76 35.60 -20.48 -11.33
CA ASP A 76 36.00 -21.45 -10.29
C ASP A 76 37.06 -22.45 -10.77
N ASP A 77 38.16 -21.92 -11.32
CA ASP A 77 39.30 -22.69 -11.90
C ASP A 77 38.99 -23.41 -13.22
N ALA A 78 37.73 -23.61 -13.59
CA ALA A 78 37.37 -24.18 -14.90
C ALA A 78 37.63 -23.19 -16.03
N VAL A 79 38.37 -23.63 -17.07
CA VAL A 79 38.68 -22.74 -18.24
C VAL A 79 37.42 -22.54 -19.05
N ILE A 80 37.03 -21.27 -19.24
CA ILE A 80 35.84 -20.86 -20.03
C ILE A 80 36.23 -20.18 -21.35
N SER A 81 37.46 -19.59 -21.45
CA SER A 81 37.98 -19.00 -22.70
C SER A 81 39.49 -18.85 -22.64
N GLU A 82 40.16 -18.94 -23.81
CA GLU A 82 41.56 -18.61 -24.01
C GLU A 82 41.75 -17.41 -24.91
N ASN A 83 40.71 -16.67 -25.25
CA ASN A 83 40.75 -15.46 -26.03
C ASN A 83 41.06 -14.24 -25.15
N LEU A 84 41.55 -13.16 -25.76
CA LEU A 84 41.75 -11.89 -25.05
C LEU A 84 40.43 -11.38 -24.49
N GLY A 85 39.37 -11.30 -25.28
CA GLY A 85 38.01 -10.94 -24.83
C GLY A 85 37.23 -12.15 -24.32
N LEU A 86 36.36 -11.92 -23.39
CA LEU A 86 35.40 -12.93 -22.91
C LEU A 86 34.02 -12.64 -23.47
N GLU A 87 33.37 -13.66 -24.02
CA GLU A 87 31.95 -13.74 -24.24
C GLU A 87 31.51 -15.09 -23.73
N TYR A 88 30.68 -15.06 -22.62
CA TYR A 88 30.32 -16.26 -21.90
C TYR A 88 28.88 -16.18 -21.41
N GLU A 89 28.08 -17.18 -21.74
CA GLU A 89 26.71 -17.32 -21.27
C GLU A 89 26.69 -17.96 -19.89
N LEU A 90 26.00 -17.32 -18.93
CA LEU A 90 25.85 -17.79 -17.55
C LEU A 90 24.88 -18.96 -17.50
N GLN A 91 25.35 -20.15 -17.15
CA GLN A 91 24.58 -21.39 -17.28
C GLN A 91 23.91 -21.83 -15.98
N GLU A 92 24.51 -21.53 -14.82
CA GLU A 92 24.08 -22.02 -13.52
C GLU A 92 24.04 -20.88 -12.51
N GLU A 93 23.05 -20.96 -11.57
CA GLU A 93 22.99 -20.05 -10.44
C GLU A 93 24.09 -20.35 -9.41
N GLY A 94 24.61 -19.33 -8.78
CA GLY A 94 25.64 -19.48 -7.76
C GLY A 94 26.51 -18.24 -7.60
N VAL A 95 27.54 -18.39 -6.79
CA VAL A 95 28.57 -17.38 -6.59
C VAL A 95 29.89 -17.99 -7.04
N PHE A 96 30.49 -17.44 -8.07
CA PHE A 96 31.66 -17.95 -8.76
C PHE A 96 32.82 -16.96 -8.67
N THR A 97 34.03 -17.46 -8.78
CA THR A 97 35.23 -16.65 -8.97
C THR A 97 35.55 -16.58 -10.46
N LEU A 98 35.34 -15.42 -11.07
CA LEU A 98 35.77 -15.15 -12.43
C LEU A 98 37.20 -14.63 -12.39
N ALA A 99 38.13 -15.32 -13.08
CA ALA A 99 39.51 -14.89 -13.14
C ALA A 99 39.97 -14.72 -14.60
N PHE A 100 40.78 -13.68 -14.83
CA PHE A 100 41.48 -13.43 -16.10
C PHE A 100 43.00 -13.45 -15.86
N LYS A 101 43.66 -14.41 -16.47
CA LYS A 101 45.09 -14.62 -16.35
C LYS A 101 45.78 -14.37 -17.68
N VAL A 102 46.84 -13.58 -17.65
CA VAL A 102 47.68 -13.27 -18.79
C VAL A 102 49.08 -13.78 -18.51
N SER A 103 49.68 -14.49 -19.45
CA SER A 103 51.03 -15.05 -19.33
C SER A 103 51.95 -14.60 -20.43
N LEU A 104 53.17 -14.24 -20.07
CA LEU A 104 54.24 -13.81 -20.98
C LEU A 104 55.59 -14.41 -20.52
N GLY A 105 56.16 -15.32 -21.28
CA GLY A 105 57.48 -15.88 -21.04
C GLY A 105 57.68 -16.56 -19.67
N GLY A 106 56.62 -17.09 -19.07
CA GLY A 106 56.64 -17.74 -17.76
C GLY A 106 56.13 -16.85 -16.61
N GLU A 107 56.01 -15.55 -16.84
CA GLU A 107 55.43 -14.60 -15.91
C GLU A 107 53.93 -14.49 -16.10
N THR A 108 53.17 -14.24 -15.02
CA THR A 108 51.72 -14.17 -15.07
C THR A 108 51.16 -12.99 -14.28
N THR A 109 50.15 -12.34 -14.85
CA THR A 109 49.33 -11.35 -14.17
C THR A 109 47.90 -11.84 -14.15
N GLU A 110 47.19 -11.71 -13.02
CA GLU A 110 45.82 -12.19 -12.85
C GLU A 110 44.93 -11.12 -12.25
N ARG A 111 43.66 -11.10 -12.66
CA ARG A 111 42.57 -10.32 -12.08
C ARG A 111 41.43 -11.25 -11.73
N THR A 112 40.82 -11.05 -10.57
CA THR A 112 39.68 -11.83 -10.10
C THR A 112 38.50 -10.92 -9.77
N SER A 113 37.30 -11.45 -9.92
CA SER A 113 36.06 -10.80 -9.53
C SER A 113 35.09 -11.85 -9.02
N GLN A 114 34.30 -11.54 -8.00
CA GLN A 114 33.22 -12.41 -7.57
C GLN A 114 32.02 -12.20 -8.50
N LEU A 115 31.55 -13.25 -9.16
CA LEU A 115 30.40 -13.25 -10.04
C LEU A 115 29.22 -13.93 -9.35
N THR A 116 28.17 -13.16 -9.05
CA THR A 116 26.91 -13.71 -8.53
C THR A 116 25.92 -13.92 -9.66
N VAL A 117 25.56 -15.15 -9.95
CA VAL A 117 24.56 -15.52 -10.95
C VAL A 117 23.24 -15.87 -10.22
N ARG A 118 22.19 -15.16 -10.55
CA ARG A 118 20.85 -15.40 -10.00
C ARG A 118 20.03 -16.25 -10.96
N PRO A 119 19.08 -17.03 -10.46
CA PRO A 119 18.12 -17.69 -11.33
C PRO A 119 17.36 -16.63 -12.15
N ARG A 120 17.08 -16.94 -13.40
CA ARG A 120 16.17 -16.11 -14.18
C ARG A 120 14.76 -16.29 -13.63
N PRO A 121 14.04 -15.23 -13.30
CA PRO A 121 12.66 -15.35 -12.90
C PRO A 121 11.88 -16.13 -13.95
N VAL A 122 11.20 -17.18 -13.52
CA VAL A 122 10.23 -17.88 -14.38
C VAL A 122 9.07 -16.89 -14.55
N GLU A 123 8.78 -16.50 -15.78
CA GLU A 123 7.54 -15.79 -16.04
C GLU A 123 6.39 -16.72 -15.68
N GLU A 124 5.76 -16.45 -14.55
CA GLU A 124 4.52 -17.13 -14.21
C GLU A 124 3.48 -16.79 -15.29
N PRO A 125 2.68 -17.78 -15.73
CA PRO A 125 1.59 -17.47 -16.64
C PRO A 125 0.68 -16.42 -16.01
N PRO A 126 0.05 -15.55 -16.82
CA PRO A 126 -0.91 -14.57 -16.33
C PRO A 126 -1.93 -15.23 -15.41
N PHE A 127 -2.18 -14.60 -14.26
CA PHE A 127 -3.18 -15.10 -13.34
C PHE A 127 -4.56 -14.99 -13.97
N GLU A 128 -5.26 -16.09 -14.02
CA GLU A 128 -6.65 -16.16 -14.44
C GLU A 128 -7.49 -16.49 -13.19
N PRO A 129 -8.27 -15.52 -12.68
CA PRO A 129 -9.13 -15.75 -11.53
C PRO A 129 -10.23 -16.75 -11.86
N ASP A 130 -10.67 -17.50 -10.86
CA ASP A 130 -11.78 -18.40 -11.02
C ASP A 130 -13.06 -17.61 -11.39
N PRO A 131 -13.85 -18.09 -12.37
CA PRO A 131 -15.15 -17.48 -12.66
C PRO A 131 -16.06 -17.56 -11.43
N PHE A 132 -16.78 -16.50 -11.13
CA PHE A 132 -17.72 -16.53 -10.02
C PHE A 132 -19.08 -15.91 -10.39
N THR A 133 -20.11 -16.33 -9.65
CA THR A 133 -21.42 -15.70 -9.69
C THR A 133 -21.57 -14.83 -8.45
N PRO A 134 -21.70 -13.51 -8.62
CA PRO A 134 -21.89 -12.62 -7.48
C PRO A 134 -23.16 -12.97 -6.72
N LYS A 135 -23.13 -12.82 -5.40
CA LYS A 135 -24.34 -12.90 -4.58
C LYS A 135 -25.38 -11.90 -5.05
N ALA A 136 -26.63 -12.34 -5.11
CA ALA A 136 -27.72 -11.40 -5.22
C ALA A 136 -27.80 -10.53 -3.95
N TYR A 137 -27.94 -9.24 -4.11
CA TYR A 137 -28.13 -8.32 -2.98
C TYR A 137 -29.06 -7.18 -3.34
N ASN A 138 -29.86 -6.76 -2.38
CA ASN A 138 -30.72 -5.59 -2.53
C ASN A 138 -29.95 -4.28 -2.29
N ARG A 139 -29.01 -4.31 -1.36
CA ARG A 139 -28.11 -3.22 -1.00
C ARG A 139 -26.74 -3.75 -0.65
N LYS A 140 -25.72 -2.94 -0.90
CA LYS A 140 -24.34 -3.33 -0.63
C LYS A 140 -24.08 -3.51 0.87
N ALA A 141 -23.53 -4.66 1.25
CA ALA A 141 -22.94 -4.97 2.55
C ALA A 141 -21.42 -5.01 2.36
N ILE A 142 -20.74 -3.93 2.70
CA ILE A 142 -19.31 -3.76 2.38
C ILE A 142 -18.48 -3.88 3.66
N ALA A 143 -17.35 -4.58 3.58
CA ALA A 143 -16.39 -4.62 4.67
C ALA A 143 -15.02 -4.10 4.22
N PHE A 144 -14.43 -3.22 5.00
CA PHE A 144 -13.00 -2.88 4.88
C PHE A 144 -12.17 -3.90 5.66
N PHE A 145 -11.07 -4.36 5.08
CA PHE A 145 -10.21 -5.37 5.68
C PHE A 145 -8.73 -5.05 5.45
N ASP A 146 -7.96 -5.07 6.54
CA ASP A 146 -6.53 -4.86 6.51
C ASP A 146 -5.80 -6.19 6.62
N THR A 147 -5.12 -6.60 5.55
CA THR A 147 -4.43 -7.89 5.46
C THR A 147 -3.24 -8.00 6.42
N ALA A 148 -2.65 -6.87 6.83
CA ALA A 148 -1.56 -6.84 7.79
C ALA A 148 -2.02 -7.07 9.24
N LEU A 149 -3.32 -6.87 9.53
CA LEU A 149 -3.90 -6.97 10.87
C LEU A 149 -4.74 -8.22 11.08
N GLY A 150 -5.08 -8.92 10.02
CA GLY A 150 -6.13 -9.92 10.09
C GLY A 150 -5.77 -11.27 9.50
N ASP A 151 -6.36 -12.29 10.10
CA ASP A 151 -6.39 -13.64 9.59
C ASP A 151 -7.56 -13.77 8.60
N THR A 152 -7.25 -13.91 7.33
CA THR A 152 -8.24 -14.00 6.24
C THR A 152 -9.17 -15.21 6.39
N THR A 153 -8.76 -16.24 7.14
CA THR A 153 -9.60 -17.42 7.41
C THR A 153 -10.78 -17.10 8.34
N LYS A 154 -10.75 -15.95 8.99
CA LYS A 154 -11.83 -15.49 9.90
C LYS A 154 -12.84 -14.57 9.24
N ILE A 155 -12.72 -14.31 7.95
CA ILE A 155 -13.68 -13.50 7.21
C ILE A 155 -14.99 -14.29 7.06
N SER A 156 -16.07 -13.73 7.60
CA SER A 156 -17.41 -14.28 7.45
C SER A 156 -18.02 -13.87 6.10
N TRP A 157 -17.64 -14.60 5.07
CA TRP A 157 -18.00 -14.31 3.68
C TRP A 157 -19.50 -14.15 3.44
N ASP A 158 -20.33 -14.89 4.17
CA ASP A 158 -21.79 -14.86 3.99
C ASP A 158 -22.42 -13.53 4.39
N TRP A 159 -21.72 -12.72 5.19
CA TRP A 159 -22.25 -11.44 5.69
C TRP A 159 -21.93 -10.25 4.79
N ILE A 160 -21.09 -10.42 3.79
CA ILE A 160 -20.62 -9.32 2.94
C ILE A 160 -20.89 -9.58 1.46
N THR A 161 -21.06 -8.50 0.70
CA THR A 161 -21.17 -8.52 -0.75
C THR A 161 -19.91 -8.00 -1.43
N HIS A 162 -19.18 -7.11 -0.76
CA HIS A 162 -17.95 -6.53 -1.24
C HIS A 162 -16.92 -6.47 -0.11
N LEU A 163 -15.69 -6.82 -0.42
CA LEU A 163 -14.52 -6.67 0.45
C LEU A 163 -13.61 -5.59 -0.12
N VAL A 164 -13.24 -4.61 0.68
CA VAL A 164 -12.27 -3.57 0.32
C VAL A 164 -11.00 -3.79 1.11
N LEU A 165 -9.94 -4.21 0.44
CA LEU A 165 -8.62 -4.38 1.05
C LEU A 165 -7.99 -3.02 1.31
N THR A 166 -7.55 -2.78 2.53
CA THR A 166 -6.92 -1.52 2.95
C THR A 166 -5.45 -1.73 3.27
N ALA A 167 -4.57 -0.84 2.87
CA ALA A 167 -4.62 0.05 1.73
C ALA A 167 -3.26 0.01 1.02
N ALA A 168 -3.27 0.19 -0.27
CA ALA A 168 -2.04 0.52 -1.00
C ALA A 168 -1.65 1.97 -0.68
N THR A 169 -0.45 2.17 -0.14
CA THR A 169 0.05 3.47 0.31
C THR A 169 1.23 3.93 -0.54
N PHE A 170 1.54 5.22 -0.52
CA PHE A 170 2.55 5.83 -1.37
C PHE A 170 3.77 6.25 -0.55
N GLN A 171 4.96 5.91 -1.04
CA GLN A 171 6.21 6.39 -0.49
C GLN A 171 6.53 7.79 -1.03
N ALA A 172 7.50 8.48 -0.42
CA ALA A 172 7.89 9.82 -0.84
C ALA A 172 8.49 9.86 -2.27
N ASP A 173 9.02 8.76 -2.77
CA ASP A 173 9.53 8.62 -4.13
C ASP A 173 8.43 8.30 -5.16
N GLY A 174 7.19 8.08 -4.70
CA GLY A 174 6.03 7.74 -5.53
C GLY A 174 5.81 6.24 -5.71
N SER A 175 6.67 5.38 -5.16
CA SER A 175 6.45 3.94 -5.21
C SER A 175 5.24 3.54 -4.35
N ILE A 176 4.57 2.44 -4.72
CA ILE A 176 3.40 1.92 -4.04
C ILE A 176 3.81 0.79 -3.10
N ALA A 177 3.43 0.92 -1.83
CA ALA A 177 3.50 -0.16 -0.85
C ALA A 177 2.11 -0.83 -0.76
N TYR A 178 2.03 -2.07 -1.21
CA TYR A 178 0.80 -2.86 -1.19
C TYR A 178 0.57 -3.50 0.19
N PRO A 179 -0.70 -3.70 0.62
CA PRO A 179 -1.03 -4.14 1.99
C PRO A 179 -0.67 -5.60 2.29
N TYR A 180 -0.26 -6.37 1.32
CA TYR A 180 0.14 -7.79 1.41
C TYR A 180 1.65 -7.98 1.20
N ASP A 181 2.46 -6.96 1.49
CA ASP A 181 3.93 -6.97 1.37
C ASP A 181 4.45 -7.40 -0.02
N GLY A 182 3.63 -7.18 -1.07
CA GLY A 182 3.94 -7.60 -2.44
C GLY A 182 3.71 -9.09 -2.72
N ASP A 183 3.19 -9.88 -1.76
CA ASP A 183 2.82 -11.28 -1.99
C ASP A 183 1.54 -11.39 -2.83
N THR A 184 1.72 -11.30 -4.15
CA THR A 184 0.62 -11.40 -5.12
C THR A 184 -0.07 -12.76 -5.07
N LYS A 185 0.61 -13.82 -4.66
CA LYS A 185 0.01 -15.15 -4.51
C LYS A 185 -0.99 -15.18 -3.36
N ALA A 186 -0.65 -14.58 -2.22
CA ALA A 186 -1.59 -14.45 -1.10
C ALA A 186 -2.80 -13.60 -1.49
N LEU A 187 -2.60 -12.50 -2.21
CA LEU A 187 -3.69 -11.67 -2.72
C LEU A 187 -4.62 -12.48 -3.65
N ARG A 188 -4.06 -13.15 -4.65
CA ARG A 188 -4.82 -13.94 -5.63
C ARG A 188 -5.62 -15.08 -4.98
N ASN A 189 -5.04 -15.75 -3.98
CA ASN A 189 -5.76 -16.74 -3.18
C ASN A 189 -6.92 -16.14 -2.40
N LEU A 190 -6.75 -14.96 -1.82
CA LEU A 190 -7.83 -14.24 -1.14
C LEU A 190 -8.94 -13.85 -2.11
N VAL A 191 -8.59 -13.33 -3.29
CA VAL A 191 -9.54 -12.98 -4.35
C VAL A 191 -10.35 -14.20 -4.79
N ASN A 192 -9.70 -15.32 -5.12
CA ASN A 192 -10.41 -16.55 -5.49
C ASN A 192 -11.31 -17.06 -4.36
N THR A 193 -10.84 -17.01 -3.10
CA THR A 193 -11.67 -17.38 -1.96
C THR A 193 -12.92 -16.52 -1.85
N ALA A 194 -12.81 -15.21 -1.99
CA ALA A 194 -13.92 -14.28 -1.98
C ALA A 194 -14.90 -14.57 -3.14
N HIS A 195 -14.38 -14.78 -4.33
CA HIS A 195 -15.16 -15.11 -5.53
C HIS A 195 -15.94 -16.42 -5.38
N HIS A 196 -15.35 -17.48 -4.80
CA HIS A 196 -16.07 -18.70 -4.47
C HIS A 196 -17.27 -18.46 -3.54
N HIS A 197 -17.20 -17.42 -2.71
CA HIS A 197 -18.32 -16.98 -1.87
C HIS A 197 -19.22 -15.92 -2.54
N GLY A 198 -19.02 -15.59 -3.79
CA GLY A 198 -19.80 -14.60 -4.53
C GLY A 198 -19.56 -13.16 -4.07
N VAL A 199 -18.40 -12.87 -3.49
CA VAL A 199 -18.02 -11.56 -2.94
C VAL A 199 -17.05 -10.85 -3.86
N TYR A 200 -17.34 -9.61 -4.23
CA TYR A 200 -16.43 -8.74 -4.98
C TYR A 200 -15.27 -8.27 -4.09
N VAL A 201 -14.07 -8.13 -4.70
CA VAL A 201 -12.87 -7.67 -4.01
C VAL A 201 -12.31 -6.42 -4.67
N MET A 202 -12.10 -5.37 -3.88
CA MET A 202 -11.52 -4.12 -4.34
C MET A 202 -10.27 -3.78 -3.53
N LEU A 203 -9.36 -3.00 -4.10
CA LEU A 203 -8.20 -2.46 -3.39
C LEU A 203 -8.36 -0.96 -3.15
N GLN A 204 -8.16 -0.53 -1.91
CA GLN A 204 -8.14 0.88 -1.55
C GLN A 204 -6.73 1.46 -1.74
N TYR A 205 -6.67 2.61 -2.40
CA TYR A 205 -5.47 3.40 -2.62
C TYR A 205 -5.50 4.72 -1.86
N ALA A 206 -4.35 5.31 -1.66
CA ALA A 206 -4.06 6.55 -0.97
C ALA A 206 -4.08 6.42 0.57
N GLY A 207 -4.64 7.35 1.31
CA GLY A 207 -4.50 7.38 2.75
C GLY A 207 -5.27 6.28 3.49
N GLN A 208 -4.67 5.76 4.52
CA GLN A 208 -5.35 4.97 5.54
C GLN A 208 -5.16 5.63 6.89
N HIS A 209 -6.27 5.91 7.56
CA HIS A 209 -6.26 6.31 8.96
C HIS A 209 -6.53 5.09 9.83
N ASP A 210 -5.57 4.71 10.67
CA ASP A 210 -5.79 3.71 11.70
C ASP A 210 -5.67 4.34 13.10
N PRO A 211 -6.80 4.68 13.72
CA PRO A 211 -6.79 5.31 15.02
C PRO A 211 -6.30 4.38 16.15
N ILE A 212 -6.35 3.05 15.94
CA ILE A 212 -5.96 2.08 16.96
C ILE A 212 -4.46 1.90 17.00
N GLN A 213 -3.80 1.85 15.84
CA GLN A 213 -2.35 1.70 15.78
C GLN A 213 -1.60 2.98 16.11
N GLY A 214 -2.28 4.11 16.23
CA GLY A 214 -1.64 5.41 16.45
C GLY A 214 -0.71 5.83 15.30
N LYS A 215 -0.66 5.03 14.26
CA LYS A 215 0.08 5.30 13.04
C LYS A 215 -0.85 6.03 12.08
N HIS A 216 -0.78 7.35 12.14
CA HIS A 216 -1.30 8.15 11.04
C HIS A 216 -0.42 7.91 9.83
N VAL A 217 -0.68 6.87 9.07
CA VAL A 217 -0.03 6.67 7.77
C VAL A 217 -0.72 7.60 6.77
N TRP A 218 -0.45 8.90 6.96
CA TRP A 218 -0.97 9.97 6.13
C TRP A 218 -0.18 10.01 4.82
N ASN A 219 -0.48 9.08 3.91
CA ASN A 219 0.17 9.02 2.61
C ASN A 219 -0.63 9.68 1.48
N SER A 220 -1.75 10.34 1.81
CA SER A 220 -2.53 11.09 0.83
C SER A 220 -1.72 12.21 0.16
N MET A 221 -0.76 12.82 0.86
CA MET A 221 0.12 13.82 0.25
C MET A 221 1.08 13.20 -0.77
N ASN A 222 1.64 12.02 -0.48
CA ASN A 222 2.49 11.33 -1.45
C ASN A 222 1.68 10.92 -2.67
N PHE A 223 0.49 10.35 -2.48
CA PHE A 223 -0.44 10.07 -3.56
C PHE A 223 -0.77 11.33 -4.37
N TYR A 224 -1.18 12.40 -3.68
CA TYR A 224 -1.52 13.67 -4.31
C TYR A 224 -0.39 14.19 -5.19
N ASN A 225 0.85 14.23 -4.66
CA ASN A 225 2.01 14.72 -5.38
C ASN A 225 2.32 13.91 -6.65
N VAL A 226 2.08 12.60 -6.63
CA VAL A 226 2.23 11.75 -7.82
C VAL A 226 1.08 11.95 -8.79
N ALA A 227 -0.14 12.01 -8.29
CA ALA A 227 -1.35 12.12 -9.12
C ALA A 227 -1.42 13.43 -9.91
N ILE A 228 -0.90 14.54 -9.35
CA ILE A 228 -0.89 15.86 -10.02
C ILE A 228 0.33 16.07 -10.93
N ASP A 229 1.29 15.15 -10.96
CA ASP A 229 2.44 15.22 -11.85
C ASP A 229 2.02 14.85 -13.27
N ASP A 230 2.37 15.71 -14.23
CA ASP A 230 1.91 15.60 -15.62
C ASP A 230 2.39 14.33 -16.33
N GLU A 231 3.51 13.73 -15.88
CA GLU A 231 4.07 12.48 -16.44
C GLU A 231 3.69 11.26 -15.59
N LYS A 232 3.82 11.38 -14.25
CA LYS A 232 3.60 10.26 -13.34
C LYS A 232 2.12 9.97 -13.09
N GLY A 233 1.27 10.99 -13.09
CA GLY A 233 -0.15 10.82 -12.83
C GLY A 233 -0.83 9.87 -13.83
N PRO A 234 -0.69 10.10 -15.16
CA PRO A 234 -1.24 9.17 -16.15
C PRO A 234 -0.69 7.75 -16.01
N ALA A 235 0.62 7.59 -15.77
CA ALA A 235 1.26 6.28 -15.57
C ALA A 235 0.74 5.59 -14.29
N LEU A 236 0.52 6.35 -13.21
CA LEU A 236 -0.08 5.83 -11.98
C LEU A 236 -1.50 5.30 -12.23
N ALA A 237 -2.34 6.03 -12.96
CA ALA A 237 -3.69 5.58 -13.26
C ALA A 237 -3.70 4.26 -14.04
N GLU A 238 -2.79 4.12 -15.02
CA GLU A 238 -2.59 2.88 -15.78
C GLU A 238 -2.13 1.74 -14.86
N GLN A 239 -1.10 1.96 -14.06
CA GLN A 239 -0.57 0.98 -13.10
C GLN A 239 -1.64 0.48 -12.11
N MET A 240 -2.50 1.36 -11.61
CA MET A 240 -3.58 0.98 -10.69
C MET A 240 -4.59 0.04 -11.35
N VAL A 241 -4.97 0.32 -12.59
CA VAL A 241 -5.93 -0.52 -13.34
C VAL A 241 -5.29 -1.85 -13.75
N GLU A 242 -4.06 -1.82 -14.25
CA GLU A 242 -3.28 -3.03 -14.60
C GLU A 242 -3.14 -3.93 -13.37
N HIS A 243 -2.69 -3.37 -12.23
CA HIS A 243 -2.55 -4.14 -10.99
C HIS A 243 -3.86 -4.79 -10.56
N ALA A 244 -4.98 -4.08 -10.65
CA ALA A 244 -6.28 -4.63 -10.33
C ALA A 244 -6.65 -5.79 -11.28
N GLN A 245 -6.46 -5.59 -12.58
CA GLN A 245 -6.74 -6.62 -13.57
C GLN A 245 -5.82 -7.84 -13.43
N GLU A 246 -4.51 -7.64 -13.27
CA GLU A 246 -3.52 -8.72 -13.11
C GLU A 246 -3.77 -9.61 -11.90
N ASN A 247 -4.38 -9.07 -10.86
CA ASN A 247 -4.66 -9.80 -9.62
C ASN A 247 -6.14 -10.19 -9.45
N GLY A 248 -6.96 -10.02 -10.49
CA GLY A 248 -8.36 -10.43 -10.49
C GLY A 248 -9.27 -9.61 -9.59
N LEU A 249 -8.83 -8.39 -9.19
CA LEU A 249 -9.65 -7.48 -8.40
C LEU A 249 -10.83 -6.95 -9.22
N ASP A 250 -11.94 -6.68 -8.54
CA ASP A 250 -13.18 -6.18 -9.14
C ASP A 250 -13.31 -4.66 -9.03
N GLY A 251 -12.27 -3.97 -8.62
CA GLY A 251 -12.29 -2.52 -8.61
C GLY A 251 -11.26 -1.83 -7.73
N ILE A 252 -11.35 -0.50 -7.76
CA ILE A 252 -10.45 0.43 -7.09
C ILE A 252 -11.26 1.33 -6.18
N SER A 253 -10.78 1.50 -4.96
CA SER A 253 -11.30 2.48 -3.99
C SER A 253 -10.24 3.55 -3.76
N ILE A 254 -10.62 4.82 -3.78
CA ILE A 254 -9.71 5.92 -3.44
C ILE A 254 -10.11 6.49 -2.09
N SER A 255 -9.14 6.66 -1.20
CA SER A 255 -9.34 7.33 0.07
C SER A 255 -8.50 8.60 0.14
N MET A 256 -9.17 9.74 0.20
CA MET A 256 -8.53 11.03 0.45
C MET A 256 -8.75 11.41 1.90
N ASP A 257 -7.70 11.43 2.66
CA ASP A 257 -7.81 11.81 4.05
C ASP A 257 -7.66 13.33 4.28
N LYS A 258 -7.98 13.75 5.52
CA LYS A 258 -7.97 15.13 5.96
C LYS A 258 -6.58 15.78 6.02
N ALA A 259 -5.51 15.03 5.78
CA ALA A 259 -4.14 15.52 5.97
C ALA A 259 -3.72 16.52 4.89
N ILE A 260 -4.40 16.53 3.77
CA ILE A 260 -4.25 17.62 2.81
C ILE A 260 -5.12 18.74 3.35
N SER A 261 -4.52 19.46 4.20
CA SER A 261 -4.92 20.56 5.06
C SER A 261 -6.23 21.26 4.68
N SER A 262 -7.19 21.18 5.59
CA SER A 262 -8.41 21.99 5.57
C SER A 262 -8.18 23.51 5.47
N SER A 263 -6.95 23.99 5.69
CA SER A 263 -6.59 25.41 5.67
C SER A 263 -5.99 25.86 4.34
N VAL A 264 -5.48 24.95 3.50
CA VAL A 264 -4.78 25.31 2.25
C VAL A 264 -5.53 24.81 1.01
N GLY A 265 -6.48 23.87 1.16
CA GLY A 265 -7.13 23.22 0.02
C GLY A 265 -6.16 22.33 -0.77
N TYR A 266 -6.55 21.99 -2.00
CA TYR A 266 -5.72 21.29 -2.97
C TYR A 266 -5.22 22.30 -4.00
N PRO A 267 -3.95 22.76 -3.95
CA PRO A 267 -3.47 23.87 -4.80
C PRO A 267 -3.64 23.63 -6.29
N GLU A 268 -3.59 22.36 -6.72
CA GLU A 268 -3.72 21.93 -8.11
C GLU A 268 -4.89 20.97 -8.29
N ALA A 269 -6.07 21.37 -7.76
CA ALA A 269 -7.29 20.58 -7.82
C ALA A 269 -7.66 20.14 -9.26
N ASP A 270 -7.46 21.01 -10.24
CA ASP A 270 -7.75 20.70 -11.64
C ASP A 270 -6.90 19.56 -12.18
N LYS A 271 -5.64 19.46 -11.76
CA LYS A 271 -4.77 18.34 -12.15
C LYS A 271 -5.22 17.03 -11.49
N LEU A 272 -5.64 17.08 -10.24
CA LEU A 272 -6.19 15.91 -9.57
C LEU A 272 -7.51 15.47 -10.20
N VAL A 273 -8.37 16.40 -10.63
CA VAL A 273 -9.56 16.09 -11.43
C VAL A 273 -9.15 15.39 -12.73
N SER A 274 -8.16 15.93 -13.45
CA SER A 274 -7.65 15.31 -14.69
C SER A 274 -7.10 13.91 -14.45
N PHE A 275 -6.44 13.66 -13.31
CA PHE A 275 -6.00 12.32 -12.92
C PHE A 275 -7.20 11.37 -12.76
N TYR A 276 -8.26 11.80 -12.06
CA TYR A 276 -9.46 10.95 -11.89
C TYR A 276 -10.21 10.74 -13.19
N GLU A 277 -10.29 11.76 -14.06
CA GLU A 277 -10.85 11.60 -15.40
C GLU A 277 -10.07 10.54 -16.21
N LYS A 278 -8.74 10.58 -16.17
CA LYS A 278 -7.90 9.55 -16.78
C LYS A 278 -8.16 8.17 -16.19
N LEU A 279 -8.21 8.06 -14.86
CA LEU A 279 -8.49 6.80 -14.16
C LEU A 279 -9.86 6.24 -14.57
N HIS A 280 -10.89 7.08 -14.60
CA HIS A 280 -12.24 6.67 -15.03
C HIS A 280 -12.29 6.27 -16.50
N GLY A 281 -11.52 6.95 -17.36
CA GLY A 281 -11.40 6.63 -18.78
C GLY A 281 -10.69 5.30 -19.06
N LEU A 282 -9.91 4.81 -18.10
CA LEU A 282 -9.24 3.49 -18.18
C LEU A 282 -10.10 2.35 -17.63
N ARG A 283 -11.36 2.60 -17.21
CA ARG A 283 -12.24 1.57 -16.66
C ARG A 283 -12.40 0.42 -17.64
N PRO A 284 -12.08 -0.81 -17.24
CA PRO A 284 -12.38 -1.99 -18.04
C PRO A 284 -13.91 -2.17 -18.18
N GLU A 285 -14.36 -2.77 -19.26
CA GLU A 285 -15.78 -3.12 -19.44
C GLU A 285 -16.26 -4.11 -18.37
N SER A 286 -15.36 -4.97 -17.90
CA SER A 286 -15.59 -5.92 -16.82
C SER A 286 -14.28 -6.21 -16.08
N SER A 287 -14.37 -6.79 -14.87
CA SER A 287 -13.22 -7.46 -14.24
C SER A 287 -12.80 -8.70 -15.04
N LYS A 288 -11.66 -9.30 -14.72
CA LYS A 288 -11.20 -10.54 -15.38
C LYS A 288 -12.16 -11.70 -15.27
N THR A 289 -13.07 -11.68 -14.30
CA THR A 289 -14.11 -12.71 -14.14
C THR A 289 -15.34 -12.48 -15.02
N GLY A 290 -15.38 -11.39 -15.80
CA GLY A 290 -16.54 -11.00 -16.60
C GLY A 290 -17.64 -10.29 -15.81
N ASN A 291 -17.41 -10.02 -14.52
CA ASN A 291 -18.33 -9.27 -13.65
C ASN A 291 -18.02 -7.77 -13.67
N GLY A 292 -18.78 -6.97 -12.89
CA GLY A 292 -18.57 -5.53 -12.85
C GLY A 292 -17.19 -5.14 -12.33
N PHE A 293 -16.65 -4.01 -12.84
CA PHE A 293 -15.45 -3.36 -12.32
C PHE A 293 -15.84 -2.00 -11.74
N PHE A 294 -15.55 -1.80 -10.46
CA PHE A 294 -16.10 -0.69 -9.70
C PHE A 294 -15.04 0.35 -9.30
N TYR A 295 -15.47 1.61 -9.29
CA TYR A 295 -14.70 2.70 -8.68
C TYR A 295 -15.48 3.28 -7.50
N SER A 296 -14.82 3.45 -6.36
CA SER A 296 -15.41 4.06 -5.19
C SER A 296 -14.50 5.12 -4.55
N PHE A 297 -15.12 6.06 -3.85
CA PHE A 297 -14.42 7.17 -3.21
C PHE A 297 -14.78 7.24 -1.72
N CYS A 298 -13.78 7.35 -0.87
CA CYS A 298 -13.97 7.57 0.56
C CYS A 298 -13.86 9.06 0.88
N THR A 299 -14.94 9.62 1.43
CA THR A 299 -14.92 10.96 1.99
C THR A 299 -14.82 10.89 3.51
N ILE A 300 -13.91 11.63 4.10
CA ILE A 300 -13.73 11.55 5.55
C ILE A 300 -14.69 12.45 6.31
N THR A 301 -15.13 13.55 5.77
CA THR A 301 -16.15 14.42 6.39
C THR A 301 -16.50 15.58 5.46
N GLY A 302 -17.60 15.52 4.76
CA GLY A 302 -18.08 16.65 3.94
C GLY A 302 -18.71 17.76 4.78
N ALA A 303 -19.71 17.42 5.59
CA ALA A 303 -20.52 18.40 6.31
C ALA A 303 -19.82 19.04 7.52
N LEU A 304 -18.80 18.42 8.06
CA LEU A 304 -18.11 18.87 9.29
C LEU A 304 -16.80 19.62 9.01
N VAL A 305 -16.31 19.57 7.79
CA VAL A 305 -15.13 20.33 7.38
C VAL A 305 -15.60 21.63 6.74
N THR A 306 -15.27 22.73 7.35
CA THR A 306 -15.57 24.09 6.85
C THR A 306 -14.96 24.40 5.48
N ASN A 307 -14.12 23.51 4.97
CA ASN A 307 -13.53 23.56 3.64
C ASN A 307 -13.96 22.34 2.84
N HIS A 308 -14.88 22.54 1.93
CA HIS A 308 -15.42 21.54 0.99
C HIS A 308 -14.41 21.14 -0.10
N SER A 309 -13.18 20.87 0.28
CA SER A 309 -12.08 20.66 -0.65
C SER A 309 -12.16 19.32 -1.41
N LEU A 310 -13.00 18.39 -0.95
CA LEU A 310 -13.23 17.12 -1.62
C LEU A 310 -14.38 17.11 -2.63
N ASP A 311 -15.21 18.18 -2.64
CA ASP A 311 -16.40 18.25 -3.50
C ASP A 311 -16.08 18.04 -4.98
N PRO A 312 -15.05 18.69 -5.56
CA PRO A 312 -14.72 18.51 -6.96
C PRO A 312 -14.42 17.05 -7.33
N PHE A 313 -13.89 16.29 -6.40
CA PHE A 313 -13.47 14.90 -6.63
C PHE A 313 -14.62 13.92 -6.36
N ALA A 314 -15.33 14.10 -5.26
CA ALA A 314 -16.42 13.21 -4.86
C ALA A 314 -17.66 13.31 -5.77
N THR A 315 -17.89 14.47 -6.37
CA THR A 315 -19.05 14.71 -7.26
C THR A 315 -18.80 14.33 -8.73
N MET A 316 -17.58 13.92 -9.09
CA MET A 316 -17.27 13.51 -10.45
C MET A 316 -18.13 12.30 -10.89
N GLU A 317 -18.53 12.32 -12.14
CA GLU A 317 -19.05 11.12 -12.79
C GLU A 317 -17.96 10.01 -12.78
N GLY A 318 -18.37 8.76 -12.80
CA GLY A 318 -17.41 7.64 -12.82
C GLY A 318 -17.26 6.92 -11.48
N TRP A 319 -17.62 7.52 -10.34
CA TRP A 319 -17.73 6.77 -9.10
C TRP A 319 -19.04 5.98 -9.08
N ASP A 320 -18.93 4.69 -8.73
CA ASP A 320 -20.10 3.81 -8.54
C ASP A 320 -20.76 4.07 -7.17
N TRP A 321 -19.95 4.40 -6.16
CA TRP A 321 -20.42 4.84 -4.85
C TRP A 321 -19.39 5.62 -4.06
N ILE A 322 -19.89 6.30 -3.04
CA ILE A 322 -19.09 7.10 -2.11
C ILE A 322 -19.37 6.62 -0.69
N TYR A 323 -18.30 6.42 0.08
CA TYR A 323 -18.41 6.12 1.50
C TYR A 323 -18.48 7.40 2.32
N THR A 324 -19.52 7.52 3.14
CA THR A 324 -19.64 8.59 4.12
C THR A 324 -18.99 8.16 5.43
N MET A 325 -17.69 8.41 5.56
CA MET A 325 -16.92 7.96 6.74
C MET A 325 -17.02 8.99 7.86
N VAL A 326 -18.18 9.05 8.53
CA VAL A 326 -18.45 9.98 9.62
C VAL A 326 -18.30 9.28 10.97
N PHE A 327 -17.11 9.27 11.51
CA PHE A 327 -16.85 8.75 12.84
C PHE A 327 -15.64 9.41 13.50
N GLY A 328 -15.62 9.44 14.82
CA GLY A 328 -14.53 10.04 15.58
C GLY A 328 -14.50 11.58 15.58
N VAL A 329 -15.52 12.21 15.02
CA VAL A 329 -15.55 13.67 14.83
C VAL A 329 -16.03 14.40 16.08
N GLU A 330 -16.96 13.80 16.83
CA GLU A 330 -17.48 14.35 18.06
C GLU A 330 -16.82 13.67 19.26
N MET A 331 -15.79 14.30 19.83
CA MET A 331 -15.20 13.90 21.08
C MET A 331 -16.02 14.44 22.28
N THR A 332 -17.35 14.51 22.14
CA THR A 332 -18.22 14.91 23.24
C THR A 332 -18.62 13.73 24.10
N PHE A 333 -18.65 13.96 25.42
CA PHE A 333 -19.11 12.96 26.37
C PHE A 333 -20.59 12.66 26.15
N ASN A 334 -21.02 11.40 26.26
CA ASN A 334 -22.39 10.94 26.16
C ASN A 334 -23.00 10.73 24.77
N THR A 335 -22.24 10.78 23.69
CA THR A 335 -22.77 10.52 22.36
C THR A 335 -22.20 9.22 21.77
N SER A 336 -22.81 8.71 20.73
CA SER A 336 -22.22 7.69 19.86
C SER A 336 -20.97 8.23 19.14
N LEU A 337 -20.22 7.38 18.44
CA LEU A 337 -19.05 7.78 17.68
C LEU A 337 -19.38 8.81 16.58
N ALA A 338 -20.60 8.76 16.04
CA ALA A 338 -21.15 9.79 15.19
C ALA A 338 -22.63 9.98 15.53
N SER A 339 -23.04 11.16 15.95
CA SER A 339 -24.45 11.42 16.26
C SER A 339 -25.33 11.28 15.01
N GLN A 340 -26.62 11.01 15.21
CA GLN A 340 -27.58 10.93 14.11
C GLN A 340 -27.59 12.20 13.27
N ASP A 341 -27.51 13.35 13.92
CA ASP A 341 -27.57 14.64 13.25
C ASP A 341 -26.33 14.86 12.36
N VAL A 342 -25.17 14.38 12.80
CA VAL A 342 -23.94 14.43 12.01
C VAL A 342 -24.04 13.54 10.78
N VAL A 343 -24.45 12.28 10.95
CA VAL A 343 -24.62 11.36 9.80
C VAL A 343 -25.67 11.87 8.84
N LYS A 344 -26.79 12.39 9.35
CA LYS A 344 -27.86 12.99 8.54
C LYS A 344 -27.38 14.23 7.79
N SER A 345 -26.62 15.10 8.44
CA SER A 345 -26.08 16.31 7.84
C SER A 345 -25.07 15.96 6.74
N GLU A 346 -24.25 14.95 6.94
CA GLU A 346 -23.30 14.44 5.95
C GLU A 346 -24.02 13.90 4.72
N LEU A 347 -25.01 13.03 4.90
CA LEU A 347 -25.80 12.51 3.78
C LEU A 347 -26.50 13.62 3.02
N GLN A 348 -27.12 14.57 3.75
CA GLN A 348 -27.82 15.71 3.13
C GLN A 348 -26.84 16.62 2.38
N TYR A 349 -25.63 16.79 2.89
CA TYR A 349 -24.59 17.55 2.22
C TYR A 349 -24.29 16.97 0.83
N TRP A 350 -23.99 15.66 0.75
CA TRP A 350 -23.67 15.02 -0.53
C TRP A 350 -24.86 14.96 -1.51
N LEU A 351 -26.08 14.81 -0.98
CA LEU A 351 -27.29 14.91 -1.80
C LEU A 351 -27.43 16.31 -2.40
N ASN A 352 -27.18 17.35 -1.61
CA ASN A 352 -27.22 18.75 -2.10
C ASN A 352 -26.10 19.04 -3.10
N ALA A 353 -24.96 18.37 -2.97
CA ALA A 353 -23.87 18.43 -3.94
C ALA A 353 -24.16 17.66 -5.25
N GLY A 354 -25.33 17.01 -5.35
CA GLY A 354 -25.80 16.35 -6.57
C GLY A 354 -25.48 14.86 -6.68
N ILE A 355 -24.94 14.23 -5.63
CA ILE A 355 -24.70 12.80 -5.63
C ILE A 355 -26.02 12.04 -5.49
N ALA A 356 -26.23 11.06 -6.38
CA ALA A 356 -27.41 10.20 -6.32
C ALA A 356 -27.41 9.39 -5.00
N LYS A 357 -28.54 9.30 -4.35
CA LYS A 357 -28.67 8.65 -3.04
C LYS A 357 -28.23 7.17 -3.06
N GLU A 358 -28.46 6.49 -4.16
CA GLU A 358 -28.08 5.09 -4.37
C GLU A 358 -26.54 4.88 -4.41
N LYS A 359 -25.79 5.97 -4.64
CA LYS A 359 -24.32 5.98 -4.59
C LYS A 359 -23.78 6.23 -3.19
N LEU A 360 -24.59 6.64 -2.22
CA LEU A 360 -24.14 6.89 -0.85
C LEU A 360 -24.10 5.59 -0.04
N ILE A 361 -22.97 5.33 0.61
CA ILE A 361 -22.78 4.19 1.52
C ILE A 361 -22.55 4.72 2.93
N VAL A 362 -23.41 4.31 3.85
CA VAL A 362 -23.29 4.68 5.28
C VAL A 362 -22.26 3.80 5.95
N THR A 363 -21.18 4.39 6.45
CA THR A 363 -20.10 3.64 7.10
C THR A 363 -20.28 3.62 8.60
N ILE A 364 -20.11 2.42 9.19
CA ILE A 364 -20.14 2.16 10.62
C ILE A 364 -18.72 1.82 11.08
N PRO A 365 -18.20 2.49 12.12
CA PRO A 365 -16.89 2.14 12.67
C PRO A 365 -16.98 0.99 13.68
N ALA A 366 -16.19 -0.06 13.49
CA ALA A 366 -16.04 -1.15 14.46
C ALA A 366 -14.97 -0.83 15.52
N ILE A 367 -15.04 0.35 16.09
CA ILE A 367 -14.10 0.84 17.11
C ILE A 367 -14.82 1.35 18.34
N VAL A 368 -14.10 1.38 19.45
CA VAL A 368 -14.59 1.85 20.74
C VAL A 368 -13.67 2.94 21.26
N GLY A 369 -14.24 4.07 21.65
CA GLY A 369 -13.52 5.18 22.28
C GLY A 369 -13.48 5.02 23.79
N CYS A 370 -12.28 4.97 24.36
CA CYS A 370 -12.04 4.83 25.78
C CYS A 370 -11.40 6.10 26.36
N PHE A 371 -11.93 6.59 27.49
CA PHE A 371 -11.42 7.77 28.18
C PHE A 371 -10.84 7.38 29.55
N ASP A 372 -9.55 7.67 29.74
CA ASP A 372 -8.84 7.48 31.01
C ASP A 372 -8.36 8.83 31.54
N SER A 373 -8.84 9.23 32.73
CA SER A 373 -8.40 10.49 33.34
C SER A 373 -7.10 10.39 34.12
N SER A 374 -6.49 9.22 34.22
CA SER A 374 -5.23 9.01 34.97
C SER A 374 -4.12 9.94 34.49
N PRO A 375 -3.91 10.19 33.19
CA PRO A 375 -2.93 11.14 32.69
C PRO A 375 -3.15 12.58 33.17
N LEU A 376 -4.38 12.91 33.55
CA LEU A 376 -4.77 14.24 34.03
C LEU A 376 -4.61 14.43 35.54
N GLY A 377 -4.04 13.44 36.27
CA GLY A 377 -3.89 13.49 37.70
C GLY A 377 -5.23 13.57 38.47
N GLY A 378 -6.31 13.03 37.89
CA GLY A 378 -7.66 13.06 38.46
C GLY A 378 -8.47 14.32 38.09
N ALA A 379 -7.95 15.22 37.26
CA ALA A 379 -8.73 16.34 36.74
C ALA A 379 -9.87 15.84 35.84
N ALA A 380 -10.95 16.60 35.77
CA ALA A 380 -12.07 16.28 34.89
C ALA A 380 -11.65 16.32 33.42
N VAL A 381 -12.11 15.36 32.63
CA VAL A 381 -11.93 15.36 31.18
C VAL A 381 -12.82 16.44 30.57
N THR A 382 -12.23 17.29 29.75
CA THR A 382 -12.88 18.39 29.04
C THR A 382 -12.51 18.34 27.56
N ASP A 383 -13.19 19.09 26.71
CA ASP A 383 -12.87 19.16 25.28
C ASP A 383 -11.43 19.62 25.00
N SER A 384 -10.83 20.40 25.92
CA SER A 384 -9.45 20.90 25.78
C SER A 384 -8.38 19.87 26.13
N ASN A 385 -8.66 18.85 26.91
CA ASN A 385 -7.70 17.86 27.38
C ASN A 385 -8.04 16.41 26.97
N VAL A 386 -9.15 16.20 26.29
CA VAL A 386 -9.62 14.87 25.88
C VAL A 386 -8.60 14.09 25.04
N SER A 387 -7.83 14.76 24.23
CA SER A 387 -6.80 14.15 23.39
C SER A 387 -5.65 13.51 24.19
N GLN A 388 -5.47 13.89 25.46
CA GLN A 388 -4.44 13.36 26.35
C GLN A 388 -4.87 12.08 27.07
N CYS A 389 -6.16 11.83 27.12
CA CYS A 389 -6.75 10.73 27.89
C CYS A 389 -7.62 9.78 27.05
N PHE A 390 -7.62 9.96 25.73
CA PHE A 390 -8.45 9.21 24.82
C PHE A 390 -7.66 8.12 24.09
N THR A 391 -8.25 6.92 24.00
CA THR A 391 -7.67 5.80 23.25
C THR A 391 -8.77 5.10 22.46
N TRP A 392 -8.41 4.60 21.26
CA TRP A 392 -9.27 3.73 20.49
C TRP A 392 -8.90 2.26 20.69
N ILE A 393 -9.93 1.41 20.79
CA ILE A 393 -9.76 -0.04 20.79
C ILE A 393 -10.70 -0.69 19.76
N PRO A 394 -10.38 -1.90 19.27
CA PRO A 394 -11.29 -2.68 18.44
C PRO A 394 -12.60 -2.98 19.16
N TRP A 395 -13.70 -3.05 18.40
CA TRP A 395 -15.01 -3.40 18.93
C TRP A 395 -15.02 -4.73 19.68
N TYR A 396 -14.36 -5.79 19.14
CA TYR A 396 -14.31 -7.09 19.80
C TYR A 396 -13.72 -7.05 21.22
N GLN A 397 -12.87 -6.07 21.53
CA GLN A 397 -12.24 -5.98 22.86
C GLN A 397 -13.20 -5.52 23.96
N ILE A 398 -14.32 -4.88 23.61
CA ILE A 398 -15.28 -4.42 24.64
C ILE A 398 -15.84 -5.58 25.43
N PHE A 399 -16.02 -6.75 24.81
CA PHE A 399 -16.58 -7.94 25.46
C PHE A 399 -15.65 -8.57 26.50
N THR A 400 -14.38 -8.19 26.51
CA THR A 400 -13.41 -8.57 27.55
C THR A 400 -13.22 -7.49 28.62
N LEU A 401 -13.52 -6.24 28.27
CA LEU A 401 -13.38 -5.10 29.18
C LEU A 401 -14.58 -4.92 30.09
N VAL A 402 -15.76 -5.26 29.60
CA VAL A 402 -17.04 -5.02 30.28
C VAL A 402 -17.56 -6.34 30.86
N GLU A 403 -17.68 -6.43 32.17
CA GLU A 403 -18.29 -7.57 32.84
C GLU A 403 -19.83 -7.52 32.68
N ASP A 404 -20.29 -7.79 31.44
CA ASP A 404 -21.72 -7.83 31.10
C ASP A 404 -21.94 -8.86 29.99
N THR A 405 -23.17 -9.21 29.67
CA THR A 405 -23.49 -10.12 28.58
C THR A 405 -23.33 -9.42 27.22
N ALA A 406 -22.97 -10.17 26.17
CA ALA A 406 -22.92 -9.64 24.83
C ALA A 406 -24.21 -8.94 24.40
N ALA A 407 -25.37 -9.55 24.75
CA ALA A 407 -26.67 -8.97 24.48
C ALA A 407 -26.89 -7.60 25.17
N ASN A 408 -26.38 -7.41 26.38
CA ASN A 408 -26.47 -6.13 27.08
C ASN A 408 -25.47 -5.10 26.49
N ILE A 409 -24.25 -5.53 26.17
CA ILE A 409 -23.23 -4.66 25.58
C ILE A 409 -23.70 -4.12 24.22
N THR A 410 -24.18 -4.99 23.34
CA THR A 410 -24.62 -4.61 21.99
C THR A 410 -25.87 -3.70 22.01
N GLN A 411 -26.68 -3.71 23.08
CA GLN A 411 -27.89 -2.86 23.22
C GLN A 411 -27.61 -1.48 23.84
N LYS A 412 -26.35 -1.16 24.13
CA LYS A 412 -25.92 0.14 24.68
C LYS A 412 -25.00 0.86 23.72
N ASN A 413 -24.73 2.13 23.96
CA ASN A 413 -23.76 2.93 23.18
C ASN A 413 -22.58 3.41 24.04
N ASN A 414 -22.64 3.20 25.34
CA ASN A 414 -21.61 3.63 26.27
C ASN A 414 -21.65 2.86 27.57
N TYR A 415 -20.51 2.91 28.26
CA TYR A 415 -20.38 2.51 29.68
C TYR A 415 -19.61 3.57 30.45
N THR A 416 -19.88 3.69 31.76
CA THR A 416 -19.20 4.60 32.67
C THR A 416 -18.42 3.82 33.72
N LYS A 417 -17.21 4.28 34.09
CA LYS A 417 -16.40 3.74 35.20
C LYS A 417 -16.07 2.26 35.06
N ILE A 418 -15.43 1.88 33.98
CA ILE A 418 -14.97 0.51 33.72
C ILE A 418 -13.44 0.44 33.84
N GLY A 419 -12.95 -0.29 34.86
CA GLY A 419 -11.52 -0.39 35.13
C GLY A 419 -10.88 0.98 35.30
N ASN A 420 -9.86 1.26 34.50
CA ASN A 420 -9.19 2.56 34.44
C ASN A 420 -9.93 3.60 33.59
N TYR A 421 -10.96 3.18 32.84
CA TYR A 421 -11.69 4.08 31.97
C TYR A 421 -12.89 4.68 32.72
N GLN A 422 -13.00 6.01 32.63
CA GLN A 422 -14.20 6.70 33.18
C GLN A 422 -15.38 6.62 32.23
N TRP A 423 -15.10 6.42 30.95
CA TRP A 423 -16.04 6.38 29.86
C TRP A 423 -15.58 5.46 28.76
N ILE A 424 -16.51 4.64 28.25
CA ILE A 424 -16.38 3.88 27.02
C ILE A 424 -17.57 4.22 26.12
N ARG A 425 -17.35 4.56 24.86
CA ARG A 425 -18.40 4.86 23.89
C ARG A 425 -18.20 4.11 22.58
N TYR A 426 -19.28 3.75 21.93
CA TYR A 426 -19.31 2.98 20.70
C TYR A 426 -20.68 3.10 20.00
N ASP A 427 -20.81 2.55 18.81
CA ASP A 427 -22.08 2.40 18.12
C ASP A 427 -22.69 1.01 18.42
N GLY A 428 -23.59 0.94 19.38
CA GLY A 428 -24.36 -0.28 19.65
C GLY A 428 -25.43 -0.55 18.60
N PHE A 429 -26.03 -1.73 18.62
CA PHE A 429 -27.03 -2.17 17.64
C PHE A 429 -28.25 -1.26 17.50
N PRO A 430 -28.82 -0.69 18.57
CA PRO A 430 -29.93 0.27 18.44
C PRO A 430 -29.51 1.50 17.65
N TRP A 431 -28.25 1.94 17.80
CA TRP A 431 -27.73 3.10 17.10
C TRP A 431 -27.45 2.79 15.62
N ILE A 432 -26.85 1.64 15.35
CA ILE A 432 -26.70 1.13 13.99
C ILE A 432 -28.08 0.98 13.33
N ASN A 433 -29.06 0.40 14.06
CA ASN A 433 -30.43 0.26 13.55
C ASN A 433 -31.08 1.60 13.18
N THR A 434 -30.78 2.67 13.92
CA THR A 434 -31.26 4.00 13.54
C THR A 434 -30.67 4.47 12.21
N LYS A 435 -29.39 4.17 11.99
CA LYS A 435 -28.70 4.52 10.73
C LYS A 435 -29.29 3.74 9.54
N PHE A 436 -29.92 2.59 9.72
CA PHE A 436 -30.70 1.91 8.68
C PHE A 436 -31.86 2.75 8.15
N GLY A 437 -32.39 3.67 8.93
CA GLY A 437 -33.39 4.64 8.44
C GLY A 437 -32.92 5.40 7.20
N TYR A 438 -31.62 5.64 7.05
CA TYR A 438 -31.05 6.33 5.90
C TYR A 438 -31.07 5.48 4.60
N LEU A 439 -31.24 4.17 4.70
CA LEU A 439 -31.43 3.30 3.54
C LEU A 439 -32.84 3.43 2.93
N THR A 440 -33.80 3.89 3.73
CA THR A 440 -35.17 4.17 3.27
C THR A 440 -35.36 5.64 2.96
N THR A 441 -34.80 6.53 3.78
CA THR A 441 -34.86 7.97 3.62
C THR A 441 -33.50 8.59 3.99
N PRO A 442 -32.69 9.03 3.03
CA PRO A 442 -32.98 9.29 1.60
C PRO A 442 -33.00 8.07 0.68
N GLY A 443 -32.61 6.88 1.08
CA GLY A 443 -32.52 5.68 0.22
C GLY A 443 -31.09 5.38 -0.20
N ALA A 444 -30.13 5.45 0.75
CA ALA A 444 -28.72 5.14 0.50
C ALA A 444 -28.51 3.72 -0.07
N GLY A 445 -27.46 3.53 -0.84
CA GLY A 445 -27.17 2.32 -1.62
C GLY A 445 -26.66 1.12 -0.83
N GLY A 446 -26.29 1.34 0.44
CA GLY A 446 -25.80 0.27 1.31
C GLY A 446 -25.13 0.77 2.59
N MET A 447 -24.52 -0.17 3.29
CA MET A 447 -23.74 0.10 4.48
C MET A 447 -22.35 -0.54 4.37
N ALA A 448 -21.39 0.07 5.03
CA ALA A 448 -20.02 -0.44 5.13
C ALA A 448 -19.60 -0.54 6.60
N LEU A 449 -18.78 -1.53 6.93
CA LEU A 449 -18.11 -1.65 8.21
C LEU A 449 -16.64 -1.28 8.10
N TRP A 450 -16.19 -0.33 8.89
CA TRP A 450 -14.79 0.04 8.99
C TRP A 450 -14.24 -0.30 10.39
N LYS A 451 -13.44 -1.34 10.57
CA LYS A 451 -13.08 -2.37 9.58
C LYS A 451 -13.35 -3.75 10.19
N LEU A 452 -13.44 -4.75 9.34
CA LEU A 452 -13.80 -6.11 9.76
C LEU A 452 -12.80 -6.71 10.76
N ASN A 453 -11.51 -6.34 10.68
CA ASN A 453 -10.47 -6.73 11.63
C ASN A 453 -10.79 -6.35 13.10
N PHE A 454 -11.64 -5.36 13.28
CA PHE A 454 -12.01 -4.83 14.59
C PHE A 454 -13.37 -5.33 15.07
N ASP A 455 -14.09 -6.03 14.20
CA ASP A 455 -15.38 -6.64 14.55
C ASP A 455 -15.18 -7.96 15.31
N SER A 456 -16.24 -8.47 15.90
CA SER A 456 -16.26 -9.82 16.47
C SER A 456 -16.63 -10.85 15.42
N ASN A 457 -16.08 -12.06 15.57
CA ASN A 457 -16.45 -13.21 14.73
C ASN A 457 -17.67 -13.99 15.27
N THR A 458 -18.26 -13.54 16.37
CA THR A 458 -19.42 -14.14 17.00
C THR A 458 -20.68 -13.42 16.54
N GLU A 459 -21.68 -14.14 16.06
CA GLU A 459 -22.91 -13.55 15.51
C GLU A 459 -23.61 -12.57 16.47
N GLU A 460 -23.69 -12.93 17.76
CA GLU A 460 -24.32 -12.07 18.78
C GLU A 460 -23.59 -10.76 19.03
N GLU A 461 -22.31 -10.70 18.70
CA GLU A 461 -21.41 -9.57 18.94
C GLU A 461 -21.08 -8.78 17.69
N SER A 462 -21.16 -9.41 16.51
CA SER A 462 -20.69 -8.82 15.24
C SER A 462 -21.60 -7.72 14.75
N MET A 463 -21.02 -6.54 14.53
CA MET A 463 -21.69 -5.44 13.84
C MET A 463 -21.98 -5.82 12.37
N MET A 464 -21.08 -6.55 11.69
CA MET A 464 -21.29 -6.94 10.30
C MET A 464 -22.44 -7.95 10.15
N TYR A 465 -22.55 -8.92 11.05
CA TYR A 465 -23.68 -9.85 11.10
C TYR A 465 -25.01 -9.10 11.29
N PHE A 466 -25.02 -8.14 12.22
CA PHE A 466 -26.19 -7.30 12.45
C PHE A 466 -26.57 -6.48 11.21
N ILE A 467 -25.59 -5.88 10.54
CA ILE A 467 -25.79 -5.13 9.29
C ILE A 467 -26.37 -6.05 8.22
N HIS A 468 -25.75 -7.21 7.97
CA HIS A 468 -26.20 -8.20 7.00
C HIS A 468 -27.67 -8.60 7.21
N GLY A 469 -28.01 -8.98 8.43
CA GLY A 469 -29.38 -9.38 8.79
C GLY A 469 -30.43 -8.28 8.57
N LYS A 470 -30.03 -7.01 8.68
CA LYS A 470 -30.91 -5.85 8.44
C LYS A 470 -31.02 -5.48 6.96
N LEU A 471 -29.99 -5.71 6.16
CA LEU A 471 -30.04 -5.42 4.72
C LEU A 471 -30.94 -6.41 3.97
N GLY A 472 -31.18 -7.60 4.54
CA GLY A 472 -32.02 -8.65 3.94
C GLY A 472 -31.39 -9.22 2.67
N ASN A 473 -30.08 -9.33 2.67
CA ASN A 473 -29.27 -9.90 1.57
C ASN A 473 -29.23 -11.42 1.63
#